data_45c621cc74160386e390f9f865d2b148
#
_entry.id   45c621cc74160386e390f9f865d2b148
#
_cell.length_a   1.000
_cell.length_b   1.000
_cell.length_c   1.000
_cell.angle_alpha   90.00
_cell.angle_beta   90.00
_cell.angle_gamma   90.00
#
_symmetry.space_group_name_H-M   'P 1'
#
loop_
_entity.id
_entity.type
_entity.pdbx_description
1 polymer ?
#
loop_
_entity_poly.entity_id
_entity_poly.type
_entity_poly.pdbx_seq_one_letter_code
_entity_poly.pdbx_strand_id
1 'polypeptide(L)'
;MNKKLTLLAALALGGCAMATGSKLTQLQASTWQLQGASGDTFTLQVAGDKVAGKGGCNRYFGSITQQGDGVLALGPMGSTRMMCMGELAGKEMLYLQTLEKVASFQISGQQLVLSDANKAALLTFDAMPATK
;
A
#
# COMPACT_ATOMS: atom_id res chain seq x y z
N MET A 1 62.81 3.20 -20.02
CA MET A 1 62.14 3.19 -20.03
C MET A 1 61.10 3.09 -19.35
N ASN A 2 60.39 3.52 -18.84
CA ASN A 2 59.51 3.46 -18.09
C ASN A 2 58.34 3.69 -18.50
N LYS A 3 57.58 3.22 -18.32
CA LYS A 3 56.40 3.27 -18.59
C LYS A 3 55.63 3.55 -17.65
N LYS A 4 55.02 4.22 -17.48
CA LYS A 4 54.23 4.54 -16.68
C LYS A 4 53.04 4.15 -16.88
N LEU A 5 52.40 3.56 -16.30
CA LEU A 5 51.32 3.12 -16.33
C LEU A 5 50.44 3.86 -15.62
N THR A 6 49.63 4.35 -15.89
CA THR A 6 48.80 5.06 -15.37
C THR A 6 47.62 4.51 -15.23
N LEU A 7 47.26 4.11 -14.32
CA LEU A 7 46.18 3.50 -14.11
C LEU A 7 45.16 4.34 -13.79
N LEU A 8 44.24 4.40 -14.22
CA LEU A 8 43.21 5.02 -14.02
C LEU A 8 42.25 4.43 -13.39
N ALA A 9 41.87 4.52 -12.50
CA ALA A 9 40.97 3.97 -11.75
C ALA A 9 39.72 4.58 -11.95
N ALA A 10 39.06 4.05 -12.53
CA ALA A 10 37.88 4.61 -12.83
C ALA A 10 36.97 4.43 -11.78
N LEU A 11 36.57 5.13 -11.12
CA LEU A 11 35.71 4.97 -10.23
C LEU A 11 34.45 4.99 -10.57
N ALA A 12 33.81 4.31 -10.61
CA ALA A 12 32.59 4.16 -10.90
C ALA A 12 31.78 4.42 -9.85
N LEU A 13 31.27 5.19 -9.58
CA LEU A 13 30.54 5.36 -8.71
C LEU A 13 29.37 5.07 -8.93
N GLY A 14 28.88 4.33 -8.73
CA GLY A 14 27.76 3.78 -8.82
C GLY A 14 26.83 4.61 -8.28
N GLY A 15 26.22 5.12 -8.71
CA GLY A 15 25.43 5.93 -8.26
C GLY A 15 24.40 5.50 -7.66
N CYS A 16 24.15 5.44 -6.78
CA CYS A 16 23.30 5.05 -6.18
C CYS A 16 22.17 5.41 -6.34
N ALA A 17 21.61 4.98 -6.55
CA ALA A 17 20.53 5.05 -6.78
C ALA A 17 19.77 5.55 -5.81
N MET A 18 19.48 6.35 -5.71
CA MET A 18 18.83 6.78 -4.96
C MET A 18 17.65 6.51 -5.07
N ALA A 19 17.23 5.71 -4.61
CA ALA A 19 16.13 5.30 -4.58
C ALA A 19 15.26 6.25 -4.24
N THR A 20 14.50 6.46 -4.85
CA THR A 20 13.74 7.37 -4.64
C THR A 20 12.71 6.84 -3.89
N GLY A 21 12.54 6.78 -2.90
CA GLY A 21 11.45 6.35 -2.19
C GLY A 21 11.36 4.89 -2.06
N SER A 22 11.26 4.38 -0.94
CA SER A 22 11.03 2.98 -0.80
C SER A 22 9.59 2.67 -1.19
N LYS A 23 9.25 1.43 -1.32
CA LYS A 23 7.88 1.03 -1.58
C LYS A 23 6.97 1.46 -0.44
N LEU A 24 7.46 1.40 0.77
CA LEU A 24 6.66 1.85 1.90
C LEU A 24 6.34 3.33 1.78
N THR A 25 7.30 4.13 1.37
CA THR A 25 7.07 5.55 1.17
C THR A 25 6.02 5.78 0.09
N GLN A 26 6.06 5.00 -0.97
CA GLN A 26 5.07 5.11 -2.03
C GLN A 26 3.68 4.72 -1.53
N LEU A 27 3.61 3.69 -0.68
CA LEU A 27 2.35 3.25 -0.11
C LEU A 27 1.74 4.39 0.72
N GLN A 28 2.56 5.08 1.48
CA GLN A 28 2.08 6.15 2.34
C GLN A 28 1.76 7.45 1.61
N ALA A 29 2.23 7.58 0.40
CA ALA A 29 2.10 8.84 -0.33
C ALA A 29 0.75 9.06 -0.98
N SER A 30 -0.07 8.04 -1.10
CA SER A 30 -1.34 8.14 -1.78
C SER A 30 -2.49 7.64 -0.94
N THR A 31 -3.67 8.09 -1.29
CA THR A 31 -4.89 7.42 -0.84
C THR A 31 -5.24 6.46 -1.96
N TRP A 32 -5.59 5.26 -1.62
CA TRP A 32 -5.81 4.20 -2.59
C TRP A 32 -7.29 3.88 -2.68
N GLN A 33 -7.77 3.68 -3.90
CA GLN A 33 -9.17 3.41 -4.14
C GLN A 33 -9.30 2.00 -4.70
N LEU A 34 -10.17 1.19 -4.11
CA LEU A 34 -10.32 -0.20 -4.53
C LEU A 34 -10.84 -0.27 -5.96
N GLN A 35 -10.22 -1.09 -6.78
CA GLN A 35 -10.66 -1.28 -8.15
C GLN A 35 -12.04 -1.94 -8.15
N GLY A 36 -12.87 -1.54 -9.08
CA GLY A 36 -14.20 -2.12 -9.19
C GLY A 36 -15.24 -1.49 -8.30
N ALA A 37 -14.82 -0.60 -7.40
CA ALA A 37 -15.77 0.09 -6.54
C ALA A 37 -16.13 1.42 -7.17
N SER A 38 -17.30 1.91 -6.88
CA SER A 38 -17.72 3.18 -7.42
C SER A 38 -17.11 4.31 -6.63
N GLY A 39 -16.49 5.25 -7.31
CA GLY A 39 -15.95 6.42 -6.65
C GLY A 39 -15.04 6.04 -5.50
N ASP A 40 -15.16 6.71 -4.41
CA ASP A 40 -14.28 6.48 -3.27
C ASP A 40 -14.97 5.63 -2.22
N THR A 41 -15.76 4.67 -2.63
CA THR A 41 -16.52 3.86 -1.70
C THR A 41 -15.63 3.00 -0.80
N PHE A 42 -14.57 2.44 -1.36
CA PHE A 42 -13.63 1.65 -0.56
C PHE A 42 -12.25 2.23 -0.76
N THR A 43 -11.67 2.76 0.30
CA THR A 43 -10.36 3.40 0.20
C THR A 43 -9.43 2.90 1.29
N LEU A 44 -8.14 3.16 1.09
CA LEU A 44 -7.12 2.77 2.03
C LEU A 44 -6.08 3.87 2.12
N GLN A 45 -5.69 4.22 3.31
CA GLN A 45 -4.62 5.18 3.51
C GLN A 45 -3.75 4.69 4.64
N VAL A 46 -2.45 4.73 4.44
CA VAL A 46 -1.48 4.30 5.45
C VAL A 46 -0.75 5.53 5.95
N ALA A 47 -0.72 5.70 7.25
CA ALA A 47 -0.03 6.84 7.85
C ALA A 47 0.62 6.37 9.14
N GLY A 48 1.94 6.42 9.20
CA GLY A 48 2.64 5.94 10.37
C GLY A 48 2.35 4.46 10.58
N ASP A 49 1.87 4.11 11.75
CA ASP A 49 1.55 2.72 12.04
C ASP A 49 0.05 2.49 12.04
N LYS A 50 -0.70 3.32 11.32
CA LYS A 50 -2.14 3.19 11.27
C LYS A 50 -2.63 3.07 9.83
N VAL A 51 -3.76 2.43 9.68
CA VAL A 51 -4.42 2.35 8.40
C VAL A 51 -5.85 2.83 8.61
N ALA A 52 -6.41 3.50 7.64
CA ALA A 52 -7.74 4.03 7.74
C ALA A 52 -8.33 4.20 6.34
N GLY A 53 -9.63 4.38 6.27
CA GLY A 53 -10.28 4.62 4.99
C GLY A 53 -11.77 4.45 5.10
N LYS A 54 -12.41 4.32 3.95
CA LYS A 54 -13.84 4.07 3.88
C LYS A 54 -14.02 2.62 3.50
N GLY A 55 -14.93 1.94 4.11
CA GLY A 55 -15.20 0.54 3.83
C GLY A 55 -16.56 0.34 3.18
N GLY A 56 -16.94 1.27 2.34
CA GLY A 56 -18.27 1.24 1.74
C GLY A 56 -19.16 2.21 2.46
N CYS A 57 -19.75 1.80 3.55
CA CYS A 57 -20.66 2.65 4.29
C CYS A 57 -19.96 3.33 5.46
N ASN A 58 -19.16 2.59 6.19
CA ASN A 58 -18.51 3.12 7.38
C ASN A 58 -17.06 3.47 7.15
N ARG A 59 -16.52 4.29 8.03
CA ARG A 59 -15.09 4.53 8.03
C ARG A 59 -14.46 3.45 8.88
N TYR A 60 -13.27 3.01 8.53
CA TYR A 60 -12.59 1.99 9.30
C TYR A 60 -11.19 2.48 9.67
N PHE A 61 -10.60 1.82 10.63
CA PHE A 61 -9.26 2.17 11.08
C PHE A 61 -8.66 0.97 11.78
N GLY A 62 -7.37 0.91 11.80
CA GLY A 62 -6.67 -0.20 12.44
C GLY A 62 -5.21 0.10 12.60
N SER A 63 -4.52 -0.78 13.28
CA SER A 63 -3.09 -0.65 13.49
C SER A 63 -2.34 -1.54 12.53
N ILE A 64 -1.15 -1.10 12.16
CA ILE A 64 -0.28 -1.89 11.33
C ILE A 64 0.63 -2.66 12.27
N THR A 65 0.68 -3.97 12.12
CA THR A 65 1.49 -4.81 12.99
C THR A 65 2.87 -5.07 12.40
N GLN A 66 3.01 -5.02 11.08
CA GLN A 66 4.31 -5.14 10.43
C GLN A 66 4.32 -4.29 9.20
N GLN A 67 5.39 -3.60 8.93
CA GLN A 67 5.51 -2.82 7.70
C GLN A 67 6.96 -2.69 7.27
N GLY A 68 7.15 -2.57 5.99
CA GLY A 68 8.46 -2.41 5.39
C GLY A 68 8.29 -2.40 3.89
N ASP A 69 9.40 -2.53 3.15
CA ASP A 69 9.29 -2.55 1.71
C ASP A 69 8.65 -3.87 1.31
N GLY A 70 7.47 -3.80 0.77
CA GLY A 70 6.75 -4.98 0.35
C GLY A 70 6.07 -5.74 1.48
N VAL A 71 6.15 -5.24 2.70
CA VAL A 71 5.55 -5.91 3.85
C VAL A 71 4.48 -5.04 4.46
N LEU A 72 3.32 -5.60 4.68
CA LEU A 72 2.25 -4.87 5.34
C LEU A 72 1.33 -5.89 6.00
N ALA A 73 1.27 -5.88 7.30
CA ALA A 73 0.34 -6.75 8.03
C ALA A 73 -0.48 -5.88 8.95
N LEU A 74 -1.76 -6.17 9.02
CA LEU A 74 -2.71 -5.34 9.73
C LEU A 74 -3.31 -6.11 10.88
N GLY A 75 -3.62 -5.40 11.94
CA GLY A 75 -4.33 -5.99 13.05
C GLY A 75 -5.83 -5.93 12.83
N PRO A 76 -6.60 -6.19 13.85
CA PRO A 76 -8.05 -6.15 13.71
C PRO A 76 -8.52 -4.75 13.33
N MET A 77 -9.54 -4.67 12.54
CA MET A 77 -10.07 -3.41 12.08
C MET A 77 -11.25 -2.99 12.93
N GLY A 78 -11.31 -1.71 13.24
CA GLY A 78 -12.48 -1.12 13.85
C GLY A 78 -13.22 -0.31 12.81
N SER A 79 -14.47 0.00 13.06
CA SER A 79 -15.22 0.84 12.15
C SER A 79 -16.30 1.60 12.88
N THR A 80 -16.79 2.66 12.26
CA THR A 80 -17.96 3.33 12.77
C THR A 80 -19.15 2.40 12.55
N ARG A 81 -20.26 2.71 13.19
CA ARG A 81 -21.38 1.80 13.11
C ARG A 81 -22.63 2.40 12.55
N MET A 82 -22.52 2.99 11.39
CA MET A 82 -23.68 3.49 10.75
C MET A 82 -24.43 2.31 10.15
N MET A 83 -25.73 2.45 10.05
CA MET A 83 -26.51 1.38 9.49
C MET A 83 -26.36 1.40 7.97
N CYS A 84 -25.91 0.32 7.41
CA CYS A 84 -25.71 0.20 5.98
C CYS A 84 -26.79 -0.69 5.39
N MET A 85 -27.27 -0.29 4.22
CA MET A 85 -28.36 -1.01 3.60
C MET A 85 -27.89 -1.92 2.49
N GLY A 86 -28.64 -2.96 2.26
CA GLY A 86 -28.44 -3.82 1.11
C GLY A 86 -27.12 -4.56 1.11
N GLU A 87 -26.58 -4.73 -0.06
CA GLU A 87 -25.36 -5.49 -0.21
C GLU A 87 -24.15 -4.80 0.34
N LEU A 88 -24.24 -3.50 0.57
CA LEU A 88 -23.07 -2.77 0.99
C LEU A 88 -22.55 -3.22 2.34
N ALA A 89 -23.45 -3.59 3.23
CA ALA A 89 -23.03 -4.07 4.55
C ALA A 89 -22.20 -5.35 4.43
N GLY A 90 -22.61 -6.26 3.56
CA GLY A 90 -21.87 -7.49 3.35
C GLY A 90 -20.55 -7.25 2.68
N LYS A 91 -20.49 -6.33 1.73
CA LYS A 91 -19.25 -6.01 1.05
C LYS A 91 -18.26 -5.36 2.01
N GLU A 92 -18.75 -4.51 2.90
CA GLU A 92 -17.90 -3.89 3.88
C GLU A 92 -17.30 -4.92 4.82
N MET A 93 -18.10 -5.85 5.30
CA MET A 93 -17.60 -6.88 6.19
C MET A 93 -16.53 -7.71 5.49
N LEU A 94 -16.76 -8.09 4.25
CA LEU A 94 -15.81 -8.90 3.51
C LEU A 94 -14.52 -8.12 3.29
N TYR A 95 -14.62 -6.84 2.97
CA TYR A 95 -13.45 -6.00 2.75
C TYR A 95 -12.60 -5.93 4.03
N LEU A 96 -13.23 -5.68 5.17
CA LEU A 96 -12.48 -5.56 6.41
C LEU A 96 -11.85 -6.88 6.82
N GLN A 97 -12.55 -7.98 6.60
CA GLN A 97 -11.98 -9.29 6.89
C GLN A 97 -10.80 -9.59 5.97
N THR A 98 -10.89 -9.17 4.73
CA THR A 98 -9.82 -9.40 3.77
C THR A 98 -8.58 -8.60 4.15
N LEU A 99 -8.76 -7.37 4.63
CA LEU A 99 -7.63 -6.57 5.07
C LEU A 99 -6.84 -7.26 6.16
N GLU A 100 -7.50 -8.00 7.01
CA GLU A 100 -6.81 -8.67 8.12
C GLU A 100 -5.95 -9.84 7.65
N LYS A 101 -6.09 -10.24 6.39
CA LYS A 101 -5.28 -11.33 5.85
C LYS A 101 -4.06 -10.82 5.07
N VAL A 102 -3.93 -9.52 4.95
CA VAL A 102 -2.83 -8.94 4.17
C VAL A 102 -1.51 -9.18 4.86
N ALA A 103 -0.49 -9.57 4.12
CA ALA A 103 0.85 -9.77 4.64
C ALA A 103 1.92 -9.12 3.77
N SER A 104 1.60 -8.78 2.53
CA SER A 104 2.57 -8.16 1.65
C SER A 104 1.87 -7.24 0.65
N PHE A 105 2.64 -6.39 -0.02
CA PHE A 105 2.08 -5.52 -1.02
C PHE A 105 3.07 -5.28 -2.15
N GLN A 106 2.56 -4.90 -3.30
CA GLN A 106 3.37 -4.52 -4.44
C GLN A 106 2.78 -3.27 -5.04
N ILE A 107 3.62 -2.37 -5.47
CA ILE A 107 3.18 -1.16 -6.16
C ILE A 107 3.84 -1.13 -7.52
N SER A 108 3.03 -0.94 -8.55
CA SER A 108 3.50 -0.89 -9.89
C SER A 108 2.84 0.32 -10.52
N GLY A 109 3.59 1.39 -10.73
CA GLY A 109 3.01 2.63 -11.22
C GLY A 109 1.99 3.18 -10.24
N GLN A 110 0.76 3.30 -10.68
CA GLN A 110 -0.31 3.84 -9.85
C GLN A 110 -1.18 2.75 -9.25
N GLN A 111 -0.71 1.53 -9.28
CA GLN A 111 -1.50 0.42 -8.81
C GLN A 111 -0.89 -0.26 -7.60
N LEU A 112 -1.72 -0.59 -6.64
CA LEU A 112 -1.30 -1.27 -5.42
C LEU A 112 -2.01 -2.62 -5.36
N VAL A 113 -1.27 -3.67 -5.09
CA VAL A 113 -1.85 -4.99 -4.87
C VAL A 113 -1.50 -5.43 -3.46
N LEU A 114 -2.50 -5.78 -2.68
CA LEU A 114 -2.30 -6.33 -1.35
C LEU A 114 -2.46 -7.84 -1.46
N SER A 115 -1.55 -8.57 -0.85
CA SER A 115 -1.51 -10.02 -0.96
C SER A 115 -1.40 -10.68 0.41
N ASP A 116 -1.74 -11.94 0.46
CA ASP A 116 -1.67 -12.67 1.72
C ASP A 116 -0.26 -13.25 1.93
N ALA A 117 -0.10 -14.06 2.96
CA ALA A 117 1.21 -14.61 3.30
C ALA A 117 1.76 -15.53 2.22
N ASN A 118 0.90 -16.05 1.36
CA ASN A 118 1.34 -16.92 0.27
C ASN A 118 1.50 -16.14 -1.02
N LYS A 119 1.46 -14.83 -0.96
CA LYS A 119 1.59 -13.96 -2.12
C LYS A 119 0.40 -14.05 -3.07
N ALA A 120 -0.71 -14.52 -2.60
CA ALA A 120 -1.92 -14.54 -3.41
C ALA A 120 -2.58 -13.16 -3.32
N ALA A 121 -2.91 -12.57 -4.46
CA ALA A 121 -3.48 -11.24 -4.49
C ALA A 121 -4.88 -11.25 -3.86
N LEU A 122 -5.09 -10.32 -2.96
CA LEU A 122 -6.38 -10.19 -2.28
C LEU A 122 -7.16 -8.97 -2.75
N LEU A 123 -6.52 -7.85 -2.86
CA LEU A 123 -7.17 -6.59 -3.22
C LEU A 123 -6.25 -5.78 -4.13
N THR A 124 -6.84 -5.13 -5.10
CA THR A 124 -6.09 -4.26 -6.01
C THR A 124 -6.69 -2.86 -5.94
N PHE A 125 -5.84 -1.89 -5.82
CA PHE A 125 -6.25 -0.49 -5.71
C PHE A 125 -5.56 0.37 -6.75
N ASP A 126 -6.14 1.52 -7.01
CA ASP A 126 -5.52 2.54 -7.83
C ASP A 126 -5.26 3.76 -6.98
N ALA A 127 -4.17 4.45 -7.23
CA ALA A 127 -3.89 5.69 -6.51
C ALA A 127 -4.92 6.72 -6.90
N MET A 128 -5.45 7.40 -5.91
CA MET A 128 -6.41 8.46 -6.20
C MET A 128 -5.68 9.71 -6.65
N PRO A 129 -6.26 10.47 -7.55
CA PRO A 129 -5.61 11.69 -7.99
C PRO A 129 -5.45 12.64 -6.82
N ALA A 130 -4.40 13.43 -6.85
CA ALA A 130 -4.20 14.41 -5.81
C ALA A 130 -5.33 15.40 -5.87
N THR A 131 -5.86 15.74 -4.70
CA THR A 131 -6.94 16.68 -4.75
C THR A 131 -6.39 17.98 -4.37
N LYS A 132 -6.91 18.98 -4.88
CA LYS A 132 -6.41 20.21 -4.58
C LYS A 132 -7.20 20.88 -3.76
#